data_94279167fe0d0c2009b7d9203596c0c9
#
_entry.id   94279167fe0d0c2009b7d9203596c0c9
#
_cell.length_a   1.000
_cell.length_b   1.000
_cell.length_c   1.000
_cell.angle_alpha   90.00
_cell.angle_beta   90.00
_cell.angle_gamma   90.00
#
_symmetry.space_group_name_H-M   'P 1'
#
loop_
_entity.id
_entity.type
_entity.pdbx_description
1 polymer ?
#
loop_
_entity_poly.entity_id
_entity_poly.type
_entity_poly.pdbx_seq_one_letter_code
_entity_poly.pdbx_strand_id
1 'polypeptide(L)'
;RCGVCEKVCPTGAIRFDQEDRIISENVGAIVVTTGFNVLNTDFFPEYGYGKYKDIITGIQFERLASASGPTLGEIRRPSDGKIPQKIVFVACAGSRDPAKGIPYCSKICCMYTAKHAMLYQHKVHNGESYVFYMDIRAGGKNYEEFVRRAIEEDGVNYIRGRVARIYEKNGKLIVKGVDTLLGASPVEIEADMVVLATAGVANKGAEDLAQK
;
A
#
# COMPACT_ATOMS: atom_id res chain seq x y z
N ARG A 1 11.37 25.43 18.73
CA ARG A 1 12.11 24.16 18.85
C ARG A 1 12.21 23.79 20.34
N CYS A 2 11.81 22.60 20.76
CA CYS A 2 11.93 22.18 22.17
C CYS A 2 13.34 21.63 22.51
N GLY A 3 14.15 21.23 21.52
CA GLY A 3 15.53 20.76 21.69
C GLY A 3 15.72 19.42 22.42
N VAL A 4 14.64 18.70 22.74
CA VAL A 4 14.72 17.43 23.46
C VAL A 4 15.49 16.38 22.66
N CYS A 5 15.25 16.29 21.35
CA CYS A 5 15.93 15.30 20.50
C CYS A 5 17.46 15.46 20.50
N GLU A 6 17.96 16.70 20.52
CA GLU A 6 19.38 17.01 20.61
C GLU A 6 19.99 16.59 21.95
N LYS A 7 19.25 16.86 23.06
CA LYS A 7 19.71 16.55 24.42
C LYS A 7 19.77 15.04 24.72
N VAL A 8 18.84 14.26 24.13
CA VAL A 8 18.76 12.80 24.39
C VAL A 8 19.51 11.96 23.36
N CYS A 9 20.10 12.56 22.33
CA CYS A 9 20.86 11.84 21.32
C CYS A 9 22.22 11.39 21.89
N PRO A 10 22.47 10.10 22.09
CA PRO A 10 23.70 9.62 22.73
C PRO A 10 24.95 9.85 21.87
N THR A 11 24.79 9.98 20.55
CA THR A 11 25.89 10.21 19.61
C THR A 11 26.10 11.67 19.25
N GLY A 12 25.24 12.59 19.75
CA GLY A 12 25.28 14.01 19.38
C GLY A 12 25.05 14.29 17.90
N ALA A 13 24.37 13.38 17.20
CA ALA A 13 24.17 13.48 15.76
C ALA A 13 23.14 14.56 15.34
N ILE A 14 22.33 15.06 16.27
CA ILE A 14 21.30 16.04 15.99
C ILE A 14 21.83 17.43 16.26
N ARG A 15 21.95 18.22 15.21
CA ARG A 15 22.42 19.58 15.23
C ARG A 15 21.41 20.50 14.55
N PHE A 16 20.79 21.42 15.31
CA PHE A 16 19.81 22.38 14.78
C PHE A 16 20.45 23.70 14.29
N ASP A 17 21.74 23.84 14.51
CA ASP A 17 22.57 24.98 14.11
C ASP A 17 23.30 24.78 12.77
N GLN A 18 23.03 23.67 12.07
CA GLN A 18 23.59 23.43 10.74
C GLN A 18 23.08 24.45 9.74
N GLU A 19 24.02 24.94 8.95
CA GLU A 19 23.75 25.78 7.77
C GLU A 19 23.94 24.96 6.51
N ASP A 20 23.21 25.33 5.43
CA ASP A 20 23.34 24.71 4.13
C ASP A 20 24.74 24.94 3.57
N ARG A 21 25.40 23.87 3.11
CA ARG A 21 26.70 23.93 2.48
C ARG A 21 26.64 23.28 1.10
N ILE A 22 26.99 24.03 0.07
CA ILE A 22 27.14 23.53 -1.30
C ILE A 22 28.51 22.89 -1.42
N ILE A 23 28.56 21.62 -1.81
CA ILE A 23 29.77 20.86 -2.07
C ILE A 23 29.74 20.45 -3.54
N SER A 24 30.84 20.65 -4.25
CA SER A 24 31.03 20.16 -5.62
C SER A 24 31.98 18.96 -5.60
N GLU A 25 31.50 17.84 -6.13
CA GLU A 25 32.25 16.60 -6.21
C GLU A 25 32.38 16.14 -7.67
N ASN A 26 33.52 15.61 -8.03
CA ASN A 26 33.75 15.02 -9.34
C ASN A 26 33.55 13.50 -9.23
N VAL A 27 32.44 13.01 -9.81
CA VAL A 27 32.03 11.60 -9.68
C VAL A 27 31.96 10.92 -11.04
N GLY A 28 32.24 9.60 -11.05
CA GLY A 28 32.15 8.80 -12.27
C GLY A 28 30.74 8.42 -12.68
N ALA A 29 29.79 8.43 -11.74
CA ALA A 29 28.39 8.11 -12.00
C ALA A 29 27.49 8.70 -10.89
N ILE A 30 26.23 8.96 -11.24
CA ILE A 30 25.20 9.41 -10.31
C ILE A 30 24.07 8.37 -10.26
N VAL A 31 23.74 7.88 -9.07
CA VAL A 31 22.60 6.98 -8.85
C VAL A 31 21.44 7.78 -8.30
N VAL A 32 20.34 7.86 -9.09
CA VAL A 32 19.15 8.62 -8.73
C VAL A 32 18.16 7.73 -8.01
N THR A 33 17.87 8.01 -6.75
CA THR A 33 16.96 7.25 -5.87
C THR A 33 15.99 8.19 -5.14
N THR A 34 15.30 9.02 -5.90
CA THR A 34 14.43 10.10 -5.38
C THR A 34 13.07 9.62 -4.86
N GLY A 35 12.80 8.32 -4.88
CA GLY A 35 11.55 7.74 -4.40
C GLY A 35 10.39 7.93 -5.38
N PHE A 36 9.16 7.83 -4.88
CA PHE A 36 7.94 7.95 -5.66
C PHE A 36 6.81 8.60 -4.85
N ASN A 37 5.81 9.10 -5.54
CA ASN A 37 4.53 9.50 -4.97
C ASN A 37 3.46 8.43 -5.28
N VAL A 38 2.40 8.40 -4.48
CA VAL A 38 1.21 7.62 -4.83
C VAL A 38 0.30 8.41 -5.75
N LEU A 39 -0.33 7.73 -6.70
CA LEU A 39 -1.32 8.34 -7.57
C LEU A 39 -2.49 8.88 -6.73
N ASN A 40 -2.99 10.07 -7.10
CA ASN A 40 -4.18 10.63 -6.47
C ASN A 40 -5.39 9.70 -6.66
N THR A 41 -6.05 9.37 -5.55
CA THR A 41 -7.19 8.45 -5.51
C THR A 41 -8.50 9.08 -6.00
N ASP A 42 -8.56 10.40 -6.24
CA ASP A 42 -9.71 11.09 -6.82
C ASP A 42 -10.06 10.58 -8.23
N PHE A 43 -9.10 9.96 -8.92
CA PHE A 43 -9.33 9.29 -10.22
C PHE A 43 -10.18 8.03 -10.12
N PHE A 44 -10.41 7.49 -8.92
CA PHE A 44 -11.11 6.22 -8.67
C PHE A 44 -12.23 6.39 -7.64
N PRO A 45 -13.23 7.26 -7.91
CA PRO A 45 -14.34 7.48 -6.98
C PRO A 45 -15.16 6.22 -6.71
N GLU A 46 -15.14 5.25 -7.64
CA GLU A 46 -15.79 3.94 -7.48
C GLU A 46 -15.21 3.12 -6.32
N TYR A 47 -13.98 3.38 -5.89
CA TYR A 47 -13.38 2.72 -4.74
C TYR A 47 -13.69 3.42 -3.41
N GLY A 48 -14.25 4.63 -3.43
CA GLY A 48 -14.76 5.32 -2.25
C GLY A 48 -13.71 5.79 -1.24
N TYR A 49 -12.43 5.92 -1.64
CA TYR A 49 -11.41 6.53 -0.81
C TYR A 49 -11.77 7.99 -0.49
N GLY A 50 -11.51 8.41 0.74
CA GLY A 50 -11.92 9.73 1.23
C GLY A 50 -13.40 9.86 1.60
N LYS A 51 -14.27 9.01 1.03
CA LYS A 51 -15.69 8.94 1.37
C LYS A 51 -15.93 8.01 2.58
N TYR A 52 -15.28 6.87 2.60
CA TYR A 52 -15.39 5.89 3.67
C TYR A 52 -14.07 5.81 4.43
N LYS A 53 -14.09 6.04 5.75
CA LYS A 53 -12.87 6.14 6.58
C LYS A 53 -12.03 4.86 6.59
N ASP A 54 -12.66 3.70 6.46
CA ASP A 54 -11.99 2.40 6.52
C ASP A 54 -11.47 1.92 5.14
N ILE A 55 -11.46 2.83 4.15
CA ILE A 55 -10.74 2.63 2.89
C ILE A 55 -9.46 3.45 2.93
N ILE A 56 -8.34 2.75 2.96
CA ILE A 56 -7.00 3.36 3.12
C ILE A 56 -6.07 2.92 1.99
N THR A 57 -4.96 3.62 1.83
CA THR A 57 -3.91 3.23 0.87
C THR A 57 -2.92 2.25 1.49
N GLY A 58 -2.14 1.55 0.65
CA GLY A 58 -1.08 0.65 1.12
C GLY A 58 -0.07 1.33 2.03
N ILE A 59 0.31 2.59 1.76
CA ILE A 59 1.22 3.37 2.61
C ILE A 59 0.59 3.67 3.98
N GLN A 60 -0.70 3.99 4.02
CA GLN A 60 -1.41 4.20 5.29
C GLN A 60 -1.49 2.89 6.10
N PHE A 61 -1.75 1.76 5.42
CA PHE A 61 -1.72 0.45 6.08
C PHE A 61 -0.33 0.12 6.64
N GLU A 62 0.74 0.37 5.86
CA GLU A 62 2.13 0.20 6.32
C GLU A 62 2.37 1.02 7.61
N ARG A 63 1.86 2.24 7.65
CA ARG A 63 2.00 3.12 8.82
C ARG A 63 1.24 2.59 10.04
N LEU A 64 0.04 2.01 9.87
CA LEU A 64 -0.69 1.35 10.94
C LEU A 64 0.05 0.12 11.46
N ALA A 65 0.58 -0.71 10.56
CA ALA A 65 1.28 -1.95 10.91
C ALA A 65 2.66 -1.73 11.57
N SER A 66 3.21 -0.52 11.47
CA SER A 66 4.50 -0.15 12.07
C SER A 66 4.42 0.05 13.58
N ALA A 67 5.39 -0.47 14.33
CA ALA A 67 5.48 -0.28 15.79
C ALA A 67 5.58 1.20 16.20
N SER A 68 6.14 2.07 15.34
CA SER A 68 6.16 3.53 15.53
C SER A 68 4.94 4.24 14.94
N GLY A 69 3.93 3.49 14.51
CA GLY A 69 2.68 3.99 13.94
C GLY A 69 1.72 4.55 14.99
N PRO A 70 0.61 5.16 14.54
CA PRO A 70 -0.34 5.80 15.45
C PRO A 70 -1.04 4.82 16.39
N THR A 71 -1.05 3.53 16.04
CA THR A 71 -1.67 2.43 16.79
C THR A 71 -0.64 1.46 17.37
N LEU A 72 0.64 1.87 17.45
CA LEU A 72 1.74 1.05 17.96
C LEU A 72 1.88 -0.31 17.28
N GLY A 73 1.52 -0.35 15.99
CA GLY A 73 1.59 -1.54 15.17
C GLY A 73 0.36 -2.44 15.23
N GLU A 74 -0.67 -2.09 15.96
CA GLU A 74 -1.97 -2.78 15.90
C GLU A 74 -2.74 -2.33 14.66
N ILE A 75 -3.33 -3.26 13.94
CA ILE A 75 -4.16 -2.95 12.78
C ILE A 75 -5.57 -2.59 13.28
N ARG A 76 -5.89 -1.29 13.23
CA ARG A 76 -7.16 -0.76 13.70
C ARG A 76 -7.89 0.03 12.61
N ARG A 77 -9.19 -0.07 12.60
CA ARG A 77 -10.08 0.69 11.68
C ARG A 77 -9.99 2.18 12.00
N PRO A 78 -9.77 3.04 11.00
CA PRO A 78 -9.77 4.50 11.21
C PRO A 78 -11.10 5.06 11.70
N SER A 79 -12.25 4.39 11.41
CA SER A 79 -13.57 4.88 11.77
C SER A 79 -13.88 4.79 13.26
N ASP A 80 -13.52 3.67 13.91
CA ASP A 80 -13.96 3.33 15.27
C ASP A 80 -12.86 2.72 16.15
N GLY A 81 -11.65 2.55 15.63
CA GLY A 81 -10.51 1.98 16.35
C GLY A 81 -10.58 0.49 16.62
N LYS A 82 -11.60 -0.21 16.13
CA LYS A 82 -11.71 -1.67 16.29
C LYS A 82 -10.75 -2.42 15.36
N ILE A 83 -10.41 -3.64 15.76
CA ILE A 83 -9.62 -4.55 14.92
C ILE A 83 -10.52 -5.10 13.79
N PRO A 84 -10.16 -4.90 12.51
CA PRO A 84 -10.92 -5.46 11.40
C PRO A 84 -10.77 -6.99 11.38
N GLN A 85 -11.87 -7.72 11.28
CA GLN A 85 -11.87 -9.18 11.18
C GLN A 85 -11.82 -9.65 9.71
N LYS A 86 -12.20 -8.79 8.77
CA LYS A 86 -12.13 -9.08 7.34
C LYS A 86 -11.58 -7.87 6.59
N ILE A 87 -10.48 -8.11 5.86
CA ILE A 87 -9.79 -7.07 5.08
C ILE A 87 -9.69 -7.46 3.61
N VAL A 88 -9.86 -6.48 2.74
CA VAL A 88 -9.68 -6.67 1.29
C VAL A 88 -8.58 -5.75 0.79
N PHE A 89 -7.62 -6.32 0.10
CA PHE A 89 -6.56 -5.60 -0.61
C PHE A 89 -6.91 -5.53 -2.11
N VAL A 90 -6.87 -4.34 -2.68
CA VAL A 90 -7.14 -4.11 -4.10
C VAL A 90 -5.83 -3.78 -4.79
N ALA A 91 -5.26 -4.77 -5.48
CA ALA A 91 -4.04 -4.58 -6.25
C ALA A 91 -4.30 -3.74 -7.51
N CYS A 92 -3.26 -3.10 -8.02
CA CYS A 92 -3.28 -2.29 -9.23
C CYS A 92 -4.28 -1.13 -9.21
N ALA A 93 -4.60 -0.56 -8.04
CA ALA A 93 -5.47 0.61 -7.96
C ALA A 93 -4.81 1.81 -8.68
N GLY A 94 -5.26 2.08 -9.90
CA GLY A 94 -4.73 3.11 -10.78
C GLY A 94 -3.49 2.74 -11.60
N SER A 95 -2.92 1.55 -11.43
CA SER A 95 -1.86 1.01 -12.30
C SER A 95 -2.45 0.21 -13.44
N ARG A 96 -1.77 0.20 -14.60
CA ARG A 96 -2.15 -0.58 -15.78
C ARG A 96 -3.55 -0.22 -16.28
N ASP A 97 -3.91 1.03 -16.12
CA ASP A 97 -5.18 1.61 -16.54
C ASP A 97 -4.94 2.83 -17.42
N PRO A 98 -4.89 2.67 -18.75
CA PRO A 98 -4.62 3.78 -19.65
C PRO A 98 -5.79 4.77 -19.78
N ALA A 99 -6.97 4.40 -19.29
CA ALA A 99 -8.16 5.27 -19.42
C ALA A 99 -8.27 6.27 -18.26
N LYS A 100 -7.97 5.83 -17.03
CA LYS A 100 -8.15 6.67 -15.83
C LYS A 100 -6.88 6.85 -15.00
N GLY A 101 -6.01 5.85 -15.02
CA GLY A 101 -4.81 5.81 -14.21
C GLY A 101 -3.53 6.00 -15.03
N ILE A 102 -2.51 5.24 -14.65
CA ILE A 102 -1.25 5.18 -15.37
C ILE A 102 -1.17 3.87 -16.20
N PRO A 103 -0.61 3.91 -17.43
CA PRO A 103 -0.62 2.75 -18.32
C PRO A 103 0.36 1.64 -17.90
N TYR A 104 1.33 1.94 -17.05
CA TYR A 104 2.37 1.00 -16.63
C TYR A 104 2.09 0.35 -15.28
N CYS A 105 2.85 -0.70 -14.97
CA CYS A 105 2.85 -1.37 -13.67
C CYS A 105 3.85 -0.70 -12.73
N SER A 106 3.44 -0.43 -11.49
CA SER A 106 4.32 0.12 -10.44
C SER A 106 5.35 -0.89 -9.91
N LYS A 107 5.24 -2.17 -10.28
CA LYS A 107 6.18 -3.27 -9.98
C LYS A 107 6.26 -3.73 -8.52
N ILE A 108 6.05 -2.84 -7.56
CA ILE A 108 6.26 -3.11 -6.12
C ILE A 108 5.00 -3.55 -5.39
N CYS A 109 3.81 -3.24 -5.94
CA CYS A 109 2.55 -3.39 -5.20
C CYS A 109 2.18 -4.86 -4.91
N CYS A 110 2.48 -5.81 -5.78
CA CYS A 110 2.20 -7.23 -5.51
C CYS A 110 2.96 -7.72 -4.28
N MET A 111 4.22 -7.31 -4.13
CA MET A 111 5.08 -7.77 -3.03
C MET A 111 4.72 -7.10 -1.70
N TYR A 112 4.47 -5.79 -1.68
CA TYR A 112 4.06 -5.16 -0.43
C TYR A 112 2.64 -5.55 -0.03
N THR A 113 1.74 -5.84 -0.98
CA THR A 113 0.40 -6.36 -0.67
C THR A 113 0.48 -7.75 -0.04
N ALA A 114 1.30 -8.65 -0.59
CA ALA A 114 1.55 -9.95 0.03
C ALA A 114 2.07 -9.79 1.47
N LYS A 115 3.09 -8.94 1.67
CA LYS A 115 3.62 -8.63 3.01
C LYS A 115 2.52 -8.09 3.96
N HIS A 116 1.70 -7.16 3.50
CA HIS A 116 0.63 -6.58 4.31
C HIS A 116 -0.43 -7.62 4.70
N ALA A 117 -0.81 -8.48 3.76
CA ALA A 117 -1.78 -9.54 4.02
C ALA A 117 -1.24 -10.57 5.03
N MET A 118 0.03 -10.98 4.89
CA MET A 118 0.71 -11.84 5.86
C MET A 118 0.79 -11.18 7.25
N LEU A 119 1.20 -9.91 7.32
CA LEU A 119 1.25 -9.17 8.59
C LEU A 119 -0.12 -9.08 9.25
N TYR A 120 -1.18 -8.90 8.45
CA TYR A 120 -2.54 -8.91 8.98
C TYR A 120 -2.91 -10.27 9.55
N GLN A 121 -2.67 -11.36 8.82
CA GLN A 121 -2.95 -12.73 9.29
C GLN A 121 -2.21 -13.05 10.60
N HIS A 122 -0.95 -12.63 10.72
CA HIS A 122 -0.16 -12.85 11.93
C HIS A 122 -0.63 -12.01 13.14
N LYS A 123 -1.21 -10.83 12.90
CA LYS A 123 -1.62 -9.89 13.96
C LYS A 123 -3.08 -10.02 14.36
N VAL A 124 -3.94 -10.49 13.48
CA VAL A 124 -5.38 -10.58 13.70
C VAL A 124 -5.80 -12.04 13.76
N HIS A 125 -5.96 -12.53 14.96
CA HIS A 125 -6.37 -13.91 15.19
C HIS A 125 -7.77 -14.18 14.58
N ASN A 126 -7.89 -15.25 13.79
CA ASN A 126 -9.09 -15.61 13.01
C ASN A 126 -9.53 -14.52 11.98
N GLY A 127 -8.64 -13.62 11.63
CA GLY A 127 -8.91 -12.63 10.57
C GLY A 127 -8.92 -13.28 9.18
N GLU A 128 -9.74 -12.72 8.29
CA GLU A 128 -9.79 -13.13 6.89
C GLU A 128 -9.22 -12.03 6.01
N SER A 129 -8.25 -12.35 5.14
CA SER A 129 -7.70 -11.43 4.16
C SER A 129 -7.94 -11.90 2.74
N TYR A 130 -8.31 -10.96 1.87
CA TYR A 130 -8.56 -11.18 0.45
C TYR A 130 -7.72 -10.22 -0.38
N VAL A 131 -7.13 -10.70 -1.47
CA VAL A 131 -6.35 -9.90 -2.43
C VAL A 131 -6.97 -10.03 -3.81
N PHE A 132 -7.59 -8.95 -4.31
CA PHE A 132 -7.95 -8.86 -5.73
C PHE A 132 -6.73 -8.48 -6.56
N TYR A 133 -6.43 -9.27 -7.59
CA TYR A 133 -5.27 -9.08 -8.46
C TYR A 133 -5.57 -9.41 -9.92
N MET A 134 -4.85 -8.80 -10.86
CA MET A 134 -4.93 -9.15 -12.29
C MET A 134 -3.94 -10.24 -12.66
N ASP A 135 -2.68 -10.04 -12.32
CA ASP A 135 -1.59 -11.00 -12.30
C ASP A 135 -0.59 -10.63 -11.20
N ILE A 136 0.22 -11.58 -10.78
CA ILE A 136 1.22 -11.37 -9.73
C ILE A 136 2.57 -11.11 -10.40
N ARG A 137 3.20 -9.97 -10.06
CA ARG A 137 4.50 -9.57 -10.54
C ARG A 137 5.53 -9.62 -9.42
N ALA A 138 5.96 -10.84 -9.15
CA ALA A 138 6.96 -11.15 -8.13
C ALA A 138 8.36 -11.18 -8.76
N GLY A 139 8.79 -10.05 -9.31
CA GLY A 139 10.08 -9.95 -10.00
C GLY A 139 11.26 -9.84 -9.04
N GLY A 140 11.97 -10.92 -8.82
CA GLY A 140 13.14 -11.01 -7.95
C GLY A 140 13.38 -12.44 -7.47
N LYS A 141 14.59 -12.71 -6.97
CA LYS A 141 14.95 -14.04 -6.46
C LYS A 141 14.08 -14.37 -5.23
N ASN A 142 13.40 -15.53 -5.27
CA ASN A 142 12.53 -16.05 -4.22
C ASN A 142 11.26 -15.22 -3.93
N TYR A 143 10.87 -14.26 -4.79
CA TYR A 143 9.66 -13.45 -4.54
C TYR A 143 8.38 -14.21 -4.87
N GLU A 144 8.39 -15.11 -5.85
CA GLU A 144 7.25 -16.02 -6.10
C GLU A 144 7.02 -16.93 -4.90
N GLU A 145 8.08 -17.44 -4.31
CA GLU A 145 8.03 -18.24 -3.08
C GLU A 145 7.38 -17.45 -1.92
N PHE A 146 7.73 -16.17 -1.78
CA PHE A 146 7.11 -15.32 -0.77
C PHE A 146 5.60 -15.17 -0.95
N VAL A 147 5.13 -15.00 -2.19
CA VAL A 147 3.69 -14.94 -2.49
C VAL A 147 3.02 -16.29 -2.27
N ARG A 148 3.68 -17.39 -2.66
CA ARG A 148 3.19 -18.74 -2.42
C ARG A 148 2.97 -19.01 -0.93
N ARG A 149 3.91 -18.61 -0.07
CA ARG A 149 3.77 -18.70 1.37
C ARG A 149 2.58 -17.90 1.91
N ALA A 150 2.36 -16.70 1.41
CA ALA A 150 1.19 -15.91 1.79
C ALA A 150 -0.13 -16.67 1.53
N ILE A 151 -0.19 -17.44 0.44
CA ILE A 151 -1.37 -18.22 0.06
C ILE A 151 -1.46 -19.53 0.86
N GLU A 152 -0.38 -20.32 0.86
CA GLU A 152 -0.38 -21.70 1.33
C GLU A 152 -0.18 -21.81 2.85
N GLU A 153 0.65 -20.96 3.45
CA GLU A 153 1.00 -21.01 4.87
C GLU A 153 0.17 -20.02 5.70
N ASP A 154 -0.01 -18.78 5.19
CA ASP A 154 -0.72 -17.73 5.93
C ASP A 154 -2.22 -17.66 5.59
N GLY A 155 -2.70 -18.45 4.63
CA GLY A 155 -4.12 -18.55 4.30
C GLY A 155 -4.73 -17.29 3.67
N VAL A 156 -3.92 -16.49 2.98
CA VAL A 156 -4.41 -15.29 2.27
C VAL A 156 -5.21 -15.72 1.04
N ASN A 157 -6.45 -15.26 0.93
CA ASN A 157 -7.33 -15.56 -0.21
C ASN A 157 -7.01 -14.66 -1.41
N TYR A 158 -6.52 -15.23 -2.50
CA TYR A 158 -6.25 -14.51 -3.74
C TYR A 158 -7.36 -14.72 -4.76
N ILE A 159 -7.98 -13.62 -5.22
CA ILE A 159 -9.06 -13.62 -6.22
C ILE A 159 -8.55 -12.94 -7.48
N ARG A 160 -8.43 -13.70 -8.57
CA ARG A 160 -7.98 -13.16 -9.84
C ARG A 160 -9.09 -12.39 -10.53
N GLY A 161 -8.98 -11.05 -10.51
CA GLY A 161 -9.99 -10.20 -11.11
C GLY A 161 -9.81 -8.74 -10.73
N ARG A 162 -10.79 -7.93 -11.07
CA ARG A 162 -10.81 -6.50 -10.70
C ARG A 162 -12.02 -6.19 -9.84
N VAL A 163 -11.79 -5.32 -8.87
CA VAL A 163 -12.87 -4.67 -8.12
C VAL A 163 -13.52 -3.63 -9.03
N ALA A 164 -14.83 -3.72 -9.16
CA ALA A 164 -15.63 -2.79 -9.95
C ALA A 164 -16.12 -1.60 -9.10
N ARG A 165 -16.48 -1.86 -7.85
CA ARG A 165 -17.06 -0.85 -6.96
C ARG A 165 -16.93 -1.24 -5.50
N ILE A 166 -16.77 -0.22 -4.64
CA ILE A 166 -16.84 -0.36 -3.17
C ILE A 166 -17.88 0.64 -2.65
N TYR A 167 -18.74 0.19 -1.75
CA TYR A 167 -19.73 1.04 -1.09
C TYR A 167 -20.05 0.51 0.31
N GLU A 168 -20.61 1.36 1.16
CA GLU A 168 -21.02 0.98 2.51
C GLU A 168 -22.48 0.54 2.54
N LYS A 169 -22.74 -0.53 3.27
CA LYS A 169 -24.07 -1.04 3.59
C LYS A 169 -24.08 -1.60 5.01
N ASN A 170 -25.00 -1.13 5.85
CA ASN A 170 -25.14 -1.60 7.24
C ASN A 170 -23.83 -1.56 8.06
N GLY A 171 -23.00 -0.54 7.86
CA GLY A 171 -21.73 -0.37 8.58
C GLY A 171 -20.60 -1.29 8.12
N LYS A 172 -20.77 -1.99 7.00
CA LYS A 172 -19.74 -2.81 6.35
C LYS A 172 -19.42 -2.26 4.96
N LEU A 173 -18.19 -2.45 4.52
CA LEU A 173 -17.77 -2.15 3.16
C LEU A 173 -18.09 -3.34 2.26
N ILE A 174 -18.89 -3.10 1.23
CA ILE A 174 -19.22 -4.12 0.22
C ILE A 174 -18.29 -3.94 -0.96
N VAL A 175 -17.43 -4.91 -1.18
CA VAL A 175 -16.47 -4.95 -2.30
C VAL A 175 -17.04 -5.83 -3.39
N LYS A 176 -17.39 -5.25 -4.53
CA LYS A 176 -17.87 -5.98 -5.72
C LYS A 176 -16.80 -6.09 -6.78
N GLY A 177 -16.61 -7.28 -7.28
CA GLY A 177 -15.66 -7.58 -8.33
C GLY A 177 -16.06 -8.82 -9.13
N VAL A 178 -15.11 -9.37 -9.85
CA VAL A 178 -15.27 -10.62 -10.59
C VAL A 178 -14.11 -11.54 -10.27
N ASP A 179 -14.36 -12.85 -10.33
CA ASP A 179 -13.31 -13.87 -10.33
C ASP A 179 -13.17 -14.43 -11.74
N THR A 180 -12.06 -14.14 -12.40
CA THR A 180 -11.79 -14.57 -13.77
C THR A 180 -11.34 -16.03 -13.88
N LEU A 181 -10.92 -16.66 -12.79
CA LEU A 181 -10.63 -18.10 -12.77
C LEU A 181 -11.91 -18.94 -12.73
N LEU A 182 -12.99 -18.38 -12.20
CA LEU A 182 -14.31 -19.00 -12.14
C LEU A 182 -15.25 -18.50 -13.24
N GLY A 183 -14.74 -18.27 -14.45
CA GLY A 183 -15.55 -17.85 -15.61
C GLY A 183 -16.10 -16.43 -15.49
N ALA A 184 -15.34 -15.52 -14.89
CA ALA A 184 -15.77 -14.14 -14.61
C ALA A 184 -17.02 -14.05 -13.70
N SER A 185 -17.14 -14.97 -12.76
CA SER A 185 -18.23 -14.99 -11.81
C SER A 185 -18.22 -13.75 -10.92
N PRO A 186 -19.38 -13.10 -10.68
CA PRO A 186 -19.46 -11.98 -9.74
C PRO A 186 -19.08 -12.41 -8.34
N VAL A 187 -18.28 -11.59 -7.67
CA VAL A 187 -17.86 -11.77 -6.28
C VAL A 187 -18.27 -10.55 -5.48
N GLU A 188 -18.88 -10.78 -4.32
CA GLU A 188 -19.20 -9.74 -3.34
C GLU A 188 -18.63 -10.14 -1.97
N ILE A 189 -17.81 -9.26 -1.37
CA ILE A 189 -17.20 -9.49 -0.07
C ILE A 189 -17.62 -8.36 0.86
N GLU A 190 -18.19 -8.71 2.01
CA GLU A 190 -18.35 -7.80 3.11
C GLU A 190 -17.02 -7.67 3.87
N ALA A 191 -16.48 -6.47 3.94
CA ALA A 191 -15.21 -6.18 4.58
C ALA A 191 -15.35 -5.14 5.69
N ASP A 192 -14.47 -5.24 6.69
CA ASP A 192 -14.33 -4.24 7.74
C ASP A 192 -13.40 -3.10 7.32
N MET A 193 -12.41 -3.41 6.49
CA MET A 193 -11.43 -2.47 5.97
C MET A 193 -11.01 -2.84 4.56
N VAL A 194 -10.71 -1.84 3.74
CA VAL A 194 -10.16 -2.03 2.39
C VAL A 194 -8.86 -1.27 2.25
N VAL A 195 -7.86 -1.91 1.64
CA VAL A 195 -6.54 -1.33 1.36
C VAL A 195 -6.33 -1.24 -0.15
N LEU A 196 -6.16 -0.03 -0.65
CA LEU A 196 -5.87 0.22 -2.05
C LEU A 196 -4.35 0.20 -2.29
N ALA A 197 -3.88 -0.77 -3.06
CA ALA A 197 -2.51 -0.79 -3.56
C ALA A 197 -2.40 0.18 -4.75
N THR A 198 -2.29 1.46 -4.42
CA THR A 198 -2.28 2.57 -5.37
C THR A 198 -1.03 2.58 -6.25
N ALA A 199 -1.18 3.08 -7.46
CA ALA A 199 -0.07 3.25 -8.39
C ALA A 199 1.02 4.17 -7.81
N GLY A 200 2.28 3.83 -8.09
CA GLY A 200 3.43 4.68 -7.84
C GLY A 200 3.71 5.55 -9.07
N VAL A 201 3.91 6.84 -8.85
CA VAL A 201 4.25 7.83 -9.88
C VAL A 201 5.56 8.53 -9.53
N ALA A 202 6.26 9.02 -10.54
CA ALA A 202 7.50 9.76 -10.34
C ALA A 202 7.27 10.99 -9.45
N ASN A 203 8.29 11.35 -8.66
CA ASN A 203 8.26 12.57 -7.88
C ASN A 203 8.29 13.80 -8.77
N LYS A 204 7.72 14.90 -8.26
CA LYS A 204 7.82 16.23 -8.88
C LYS A 204 9.32 16.59 -9.05
N GLY A 205 9.71 17.01 -10.25
CA GLY A 205 11.10 17.32 -10.56
C GLY A 205 11.97 16.15 -11.02
N ALA A 206 11.45 14.91 -11.03
CA ALA A 206 12.18 13.77 -11.56
C ALA A 206 12.47 13.90 -13.07
N GLU A 207 11.56 14.50 -13.82
CA GLU A 207 11.74 14.76 -15.25
C GLU A 207 12.83 15.83 -15.49
N ASP A 208 12.82 16.89 -14.70
CA ASP A 208 13.84 17.96 -14.77
C ASP A 208 15.24 17.42 -14.44
N LEU A 209 15.32 16.47 -13.49
CA LEU A 209 16.56 15.82 -13.14
C LEU A 209 17.04 14.89 -14.26
N ALA A 210 16.15 14.21 -14.94
CA ALA A 210 16.47 13.29 -16.02
C ALA A 210 16.96 14.02 -17.30
N GLN A 211 16.69 15.33 -17.43
CA GLN A 211 17.14 16.17 -18.56
C GLN A 211 18.52 16.81 -18.33
N LYS A 212 19.06 16.73 -17.13
CA LYS A 212 20.40 17.25 -16.76
C LYS A 212 21.47 16.20 -16.95
#